data_efb09122046e142be873433138176ed0
#
_entry.id   efb09122046e142be873433138176ed0
#
_cell.length_a   1.000
_cell.length_b   1.000
_cell.length_c   1.000
_cell.angle_alpha   90.00
_cell.angle_beta   90.00
_cell.angle_gamma   90.00
#
_symmetry.space_group_name_H-M   'P 1'
#
loop_
_entity.id
_entity.type
_entity.pdbx_description
1 polymer ?
#
loop_
_entity_poly.entity_id
_entity_poly.type
_entity_poly.pdbx_seq_one_letter_code
_entity_poly.pdbx_strand_id
1 'polypeptide(L)'
;AYTEGMPTPAIHIAKSIKEQLEKSLPIANPSPRRRNFIQRMLDENNRPYFSMLGAVADIQLKFDFYMEQIENSGDMDAAQALLLTFVRNYCRIVKRFNHKLEELPSFYLHEILKATPKDAIQDSAYVVLSPNKEMVNKTFSLPMGTRFVAGESTEGNTLYYSLAEKAYVVPTILESAHTLFLQGTTVITAPIALEGKDNSVLFKNNNPANKQQELGWAIASPMLLLAEGTRNVALRFMMAGRMDLAQSVADNTTFRLFTSNEDGWTERELSVVYNKQEECLLFTFTIADGDNPLSVCSKDIHGIDTAYPTVRILINDLPINVTEMASVLFRDIQIKVEVSDMRTFSLYSEVGEMDSTQPFYPFGTTGEKGSWFIFGNEELAAKKIQSVVLKGTWNKIPDGGYTLLYKDYDLEQPIKNGSFKAICEWQENSQWNVCGNSPIQLFETDKNRNVKEDVELTLNIADNSL
;
A
#
# COMPACT_ATOMS: atom_id res chain seq x y z
N ALA A 1 -20.11 22.63 4.48
CA ALA A 1 -21.27 23.41 4.92
C ALA A 1 -20.94 24.54 5.91
N TYR A 2 -19.72 24.57 6.51
CA TYR A 2 -19.37 25.57 7.55
C TYR A 2 -18.71 26.86 7.03
N THR A 3 -18.49 26.98 5.73
CA THR A 3 -17.76 28.12 5.15
C THR A 3 -18.62 29.05 4.29
N GLU A 4 -19.90 28.76 4.14
CA GLU A 4 -20.81 29.66 3.42
C GLU A 4 -21.12 30.88 4.26
N GLY A 5 -20.74 32.05 3.78
CA GLY A 5 -21.00 33.36 4.43
C GLY A 5 -19.87 33.91 5.31
N MET A 6 -18.74 33.24 5.43
CA MET A 6 -17.58 33.77 6.16
C MET A 6 -16.64 34.60 5.27
N PRO A 7 -16.09 35.71 5.76
CA PRO A 7 -15.04 36.45 5.07
C PRO A 7 -13.80 35.56 4.89
N THR A 8 -13.15 35.66 3.72
CA THR A 8 -12.01 34.82 3.30
C THR A 8 -10.89 34.63 4.36
N PRO A 9 -10.50 35.66 5.13
CA PRO A 9 -9.50 35.49 6.20
C PRO A 9 -9.96 34.58 7.33
N ALA A 10 -11.24 34.63 7.72
CA ALA A 10 -11.80 33.83 8.81
C ALA A 10 -11.84 32.33 8.43
N ILE A 11 -12.05 32.03 7.15
CA ILE A 11 -12.00 30.67 6.63
C ILE A 11 -10.59 30.08 6.73
N HIS A 12 -9.56 30.86 6.44
CA HIS A 12 -8.16 30.43 6.56
C HIS A 12 -7.76 30.16 8.01
N ILE A 13 -8.15 31.04 8.93
CA ILE A 13 -7.89 30.85 10.36
C ILE A 13 -8.61 29.62 10.89
N ALA A 14 -9.88 29.43 10.54
CA ALA A 14 -10.66 28.25 10.96
C ALA A 14 -10.07 26.93 10.40
N LYS A 15 -9.58 26.91 9.17
CA LYS A 15 -8.87 25.76 8.58
C LYS A 15 -7.56 25.48 9.29
N SER A 16 -6.75 26.52 9.55
CA SER A 16 -5.46 26.38 10.25
C SER A 16 -5.64 25.86 11.68
N ILE A 17 -6.62 26.37 12.42
CA ILE A 17 -6.93 25.89 13.78
C ILE A 17 -7.43 24.45 13.75
N LYS A 18 -8.26 24.08 12.77
CA LYS A 18 -8.73 22.70 12.60
C LYS A 18 -7.57 21.76 12.32
N GLU A 19 -6.66 22.09 11.40
CA GLU A 19 -5.49 21.29 11.08
C GLU A 19 -4.51 21.16 12.26
N GLN A 20 -4.35 22.21 13.06
CA GLN A 20 -3.51 22.16 14.26
C GLN A 20 -4.14 21.34 15.38
N LEU A 21 -5.46 21.41 15.57
CA LEU A 21 -6.19 20.56 16.49
C LEU A 21 -6.16 19.09 16.09
N GLU A 22 -6.30 18.79 14.82
CA GLU A 22 -6.19 17.41 14.28
C GLU A 22 -4.77 16.84 14.44
N LYS A 23 -3.74 17.67 14.32
CA LYS A 23 -2.32 17.28 14.53
C LYS A 23 -1.92 17.16 16.00
N SER A 24 -2.52 17.94 16.89
CA SER A 24 -2.15 17.99 18.32
C SER A 24 -2.89 16.97 19.19
N LEU A 25 -3.91 16.30 18.65
CA LEU A 25 -4.63 15.24 19.35
C LEU A 25 -4.03 13.87 18.99
N PRO A 26 -3.28 13.22 19.90
CA PRO A 26 -2.67 11.90 19.66
C PRO A 26 -3.69 10.75 19.69
N ILE A 27 -4.96 11.02 19.43
CA ILE A 27 -6.02 10.02 19.45
C ILE A 27 -6.46 9.75 18.02
N ALA A 28 -5.90 8.69 17.45
CA ALA A 28 -6.45 8.07 16.25
C ALA A 28 -7.93 7.71 16.52
N ASN A 29 -8.83 8.32 15.78
CA ASN A 29 -10.28 8.08 15.77
C ASN A 29 -11.02 8.33 17.12
N PRO A 30 -11.35 9.58 17.45
CA PRO A 30 -12.27 9.83 18.54
C PRO A 30 -13.65 9.22 18.24
N SER A 31 -14.29 8.64 19.25
CA SER A 31 -15.63 8.07 19.12
C SER A 31 -16.61 9.10 18.55
N PRO A 32 -17.65 8.70 17.79
CA PRO A 32 -18.63 9.61 17.21
C PRO A 32 -19.26 10.58 18.22
N ARG A 33 -19.45 10.15 19.47
CA ARG A 33 -19.96 10.98 20.56
C ARG A 33 -19.00 12.10 20.96
N ARG A 34 -17.70 11.83 21.00
CA ARG A 34 -16.67 12.79 21.37
C ARG A 34 -16.43 13.81 20.25
N ARG A 35 -16.51 13.37 18.99
CA ARG A 35 -16.44 14.23 17.81
C ARG A 35 -17.61 15.22 17.79
N ASN A 36 -18.83 14.75 18.04
CA ASN A 36 -20.03 15.58 18.11
C ASN A 36 -19.99 16.57 19.29
N PHE A 37 -19.39 16.19 20.42
CA PHE A 37 -19.22 17.07 21.57
C PHE A 37 -18.24 18.21 21.27
N ILE A 38 -17.07 17.89 20.70
CA ILE A 38 -16.07 18.90 20.29
C ILE A 38 -16.66 19.83 19.23
N GLN A 39 -17.40 19.28 18.25
CA GLN A 39 -18.07 20.07 17.22
C GLN A 39 -19.10 21.04 17.81
N ARG A 40 -19.93 20.59 18.77
CA ARG A 40 -20.88 21.46 19.47
C ARG A 40 -20.20 22.57 20.26
N MET A 41 -19.13 22.26 20.99
CA MET A 41 -18.38 23.29 21.74
C MET A 41 -17.76 24.34 20.82
N LEU A 42 -17.24 23.94 19.66
CA LEU A 42 -16.73 24.86 18.65
C LEU A 42 -17.84 25.71 18.06
N ASP A 43 -19.01 25.15 17.79
CA ASP A 43 -20.17 25.85 17.24
C ASP A 43 -20.77 26.82 18.24
N GLU A 44 -20.91 26.45 19.51
CA GLU A 44 -21.47 27.29 20.56
C GLU A 44 -20.57 28.47 20.92
N ASN A 45 -19.24 28.28 20.94
CA ASN A 45 -18.29 29.34 21.25
C ASN A 45 -18.01 30.30 20.08
N ASN A 46 -18.09 29.80 18.84
CA ASN A 46 -17.74 30.61 17.68
C ASN A 46 -18.94 31.40 17.09
N ARG A 47 -20.19 30.95 17.30
CA ARG A 47 -21.38 31.66 16.79
C ARG A 47 -21.50 33.13 17.23
N PRO A 48 -21.37 33.45 18.53
CA PRO A 48 -21.44 34.84 18.95
C PRO A 48 -20.34 35.72 18.37
N TYR A 49 -19.12 35.17 18.27
CA TYR A 49 -17.96 35.85 17.72
C TYR A 49 -18.14 36.18 16.23
N PHE A 50 -18.57 35.22 15.42
CA PHE A 50 -18.79 35.45 13.99
C PHE A 50 -20.00 36.33 13.71
N SER A 51 -21.07 36.27 14.54
CA SER A 51 -22.21 37.19 14.46
C SER A 51 -21.79 38.63 14.75
N MET A 52 -20.93 38.81 15.74
CA MET A 52 -20.39 40.12 16.10
C MET A 52 -19.45 40.68 15.02
N LEU A 53 -18.60 39.84 14.45
CA LEU A 53 -17.74 40.19 13.31
C LEU A 53 -18.54 40.56 12.06
N GLY A 54 -19.63 39.84 11.76
CA GLY A 54 -20.56 40.18 10.69
C GLY A 54 -21.24 41.51 10.90
N ALA A 55 -21.70 41.78 12.14
CA ALA A 55 -22.31 43.06 12.50
C ALA A 55 -21.31 44.24 12.39
N VAL A 56 -20.05 44.03 12.80
CA VAL A 56 -19.01 45.07 12.67
C VAL A 56 -18.69 45.32 11.19
N ALA A 57 -18.63 44.28 10.36
CA ALA A 57 -18.40 44.41 8.90
C ALA A 57 -19.56 45.15 8.22
N ASP A 58 -20.81 44.89 8.62
CA ASP A 58 -22.00 45.55 8.09
C ASP A 58 -22.03 47.06 8.50
N ILE A 59 -21.67 47.37 9.75
CA ILE A 59 -21.54 48.74 10.23
C ILE A 59 -20.44 49.48 9.46
N GLN A 60 -19.30 48.83 9.21
CA GLN A 60 -18.21 49.43 8.44
C GLN A 60 -18.62 49.73 6.99
N LEU A 61 -19.30 48.82 6.30
CA LEU A 61 -19.81 49.03 4.96
C LEU A 61 -20.83 50.16 4.87
N LYS A 62 -21.76 50.24 5.80
CA LYS A 62 -22.78 51.31 5.87
C LYS A 62 -22.15 52.64 6.30
N PHE A 63 -21.16 52.61 7.18
CA PHE A 63 -20.45 53.79 7.66
C PHE A 63 -19.72 54.50 6.51
N ASP A 64 -18.98 53.81 5.72
CA ASP A 64 -18.24 54.37 4.59
C ASP A 64 -19.19 55.04 3.57
N PHE A 65 -20.35 54.44 3.29
CA PHE A 65 -21.39 55.00 2.41
C PHE A 65 -21.98 56.31 2.96
N TYR A 66 -22.35 56.33 4.24
CA TYR A 66 -22.90 57.54 4.86
C TYR A 66 -21.87 58.63 5.04
N MET A 67 -20.61 58.26 5.30
CA MET A 67 -19.52 59.22 5.43
C MET A 67 -19.22 59.90 4.09
N GLU A 68 -19.23 59.17 3.01
CA GLU A 68 -19.04 59.70 1.64
C GLU A 68 -20.20 60.67 1.28
N GLN A 69 -21.44 60.39 1.67
CA GLN A 69 -22.56 61.28 1.48
C GLN A 69 -22.40 62.60 2.27
N ILE A 70 -21.95 62.54 3.52
CA ILE A 70 -21.75 63.73 4.38
C ILE A 70 -20.60 64.58 3.84
N GLU A 71 -19.50 63.95 3.36
CA GLU A 71 -18.36 64.65 2.75
C GLU A 71 -18.75 65.39 1.48
N ASN A 72 -19.57 64.76 0.65
CA ASN A 72 -20.02 65.34 -0.62
C ASN A 72 -21.11 66.42 -0.47
N SER A 73 -21.81 66.49 0.68
CA SER A 73 -22.89 67.47 0.90
C SER A 73 -22.38 68.89 1.12
N GLY A 74 -21.12 69.10 1.53
CA GLY A 74 -20.51 70.40 1.79
C GLY A 74 -21.10 71.18 2.94
N ASP A 75 -22.12 70.69 3.63
CA ASP A 75 -22.87 71.34 4.69
C ASP A 75 -22.57 70.67 6.04
N MET A 76 -21.36 70.90 6.54
CA MET A 76 -20.87 70.26 7.74
C MET A 76 -20.73 71.29 8.89
N ASP A 77 -21.45 71.07 9.97
CA ASP A 77 -21.29 71.89 11.21
C ASP A 77 -19.92 71.66 11.83
N ALA A 78 -19.38 72.69 12.49
CA ALA A 78 -18.01 72.63 13.10
C ALA A 78 -17.89 71.47 14.11
N ALA A 79 -18.96 71.16 14.85
CA ALA A 79 -18.97 70.03 15.79
C ALA A 79 -18.88 68.66 15.03
N GLN A 80 -19.57 68.55 13.91
CA GLN A 80 -19.54 67.35 13.07
C GLN A 80 -18.16 67.17 12.43
N ALA A 81 -17.54 68.25 11.94
CA ALA A 81 -16.18 68.23 11.36
C ALA A 81 -15.13 67.80 12.39
N LEU A 82 -15.27 68.26 13.65
CA LEU A 82 -14.36 67.86 14.72
C LEU A 82 -14.53 66.37 15.08
N LEU A 83 -15.78 65.90 15.19
CA LEU A 83 -16.09 64.50 15.45
C LEU A 83 -15.54 63.60 14.32
N LEU A 84 -15.75 64.02 13.09
CA LEU A 84 -15.22 63.31 11.92
C LEU A 84 -13.70 63.18 11.93
N THR A 85 -13.02 64.31 12.25
CA THR A 85 -11.56 64.31 12.37
C THR A 85 -11.08 63.39 13.49
N PHE A 86 -11.78 63.38 14.63
CA PHE A 86 -11.49 62.46 15.73
C PHE A 86 -11.66 60.99 15.29
N VAL A 87 -12.80 60.66 14.68
CA VAL A 87 -13.07 59.31 14.21
C VAL A 87 -12.04 58.86 13.18
N ARG A 88 -11.66 59.71 12.21
CA ARG A 88 -10.63 59.42 11.25
C ARG A 88 -9.27 59.16 11.90
N ASN A 89 -8.87 59.95 12.85
CA ASN A 89 -7.64 59.74 13.60
C ASN A 89 -7.69 58.44 14.41
N TYR A 90 -8.84 58.18 15.07
CA TYR A 90 -9.05 56.92 15.78
C TYR A 90 -8.94 55.71 14.83
N CYS A 91 -9.66 55.72 13.70
CA CYS A 91 -9.58 54.67 12.69
C CYS A 91 -8.14 54.46 12.15
N ARG A 92 -7.39 55.57 11.99
CA ARG A 92 -5.99 55.52 11.57
C ARG A 92 -5.13 54.80 12.62
N ILE A 93 -5.36 55.08 13.90
CA ILE A 93 -4.66 54.42 15.02
C ILE A 93 -5.03 52.93 15.07
N VAL A 94 -6.33 52.63 14.98
CA VAL A 94 -6.81 51.22 14.97
C VAL A 94 -6.27 50.46 13.79
N LYS A 95 -6.27 51.04 12.58
CA LYS A 95 -5.66 50.40 11.40
C LYS A 95 -4.18 50.11 11.61
N ARG A 96 -3.42 51.06 12.17
CA ARG A 96 -2.00 50.88 12.50
C ARG A 96 -1.79 49.82 13.58
N PHE A 97 -2.68 49.76 14.57
CA PHE A 97 -2.61 48.78 15.63
C PHE A 97 -2.91 47.37 15.10
N ASN A 98 -3.95 47.24 14.28
CA ASN A 98 -4.29 45.95 13.63
C ASN A 98 -3.19 45.49 12.70
N HIS A 99 -2.56 46.39 11.95
CA HIS A 99 -1.42 46.03 11.09
C HIS A 99 -0.21 45.53 11.92
N LYS A 100 0.01 46.14 13.11
CA LYS A 100 1.05 45.63 14.03
C LYS A 100 0.70 44.26 14.62
N LEU A 101 -0.59 43.94 14.78
CA LEU A 101 -0.98 42.59 15.18
C LEU A 101 -0.74 41.54 14.10
N GLU A 102 -0.83 41.92 12.83
CA GLU A 102 -0.46 41.05 11.69
C GLU A 102 1.05 40.81 11.63
N GLU A 103 1.88 41.77 12.04
CA GLU A 103 3.33 41.64 12.14
C GLU A 103 3.78 40.83 13.37
N LEU A 104 2.92 40.71 14.40
CA LEU A 104 3.25 40.07 15.66
C LEU A 104 3.72 38.60 15.51
N PRO A 105 3.11 37.76 14.67
CA PRO A 105 3.60 36.41 14.44
C PRO A 105 5.00 36.38 13.84
N SER A 106 5.28 37.28 12.90
CA SER A 106 6.60 37.41 12.28
C SER A 106 7.66 37.87 13.28
N PHE A 107 7.33 38.87 14.09
CA PHE A 107 8.19 39.35 15.18
C PHE A 107 8.47 38.23 16.19
N TYR A 108 7.45 37.49 16.60
CA TYR A 108 7.60 36.38 17.55
C TYR A 108 8.48 35.27 17.01
N LEU A 109 8.29 34.90 15.74
CA LEU A 109 9.10 33.89 15.07
C LEU A 109 10.57 34.32 14.91
N HIS A 110 10.82 35.54 14.45
CA HIS A 110 12.18 35.98 14.10
C HIS A 110 12.96 36.50 15.30
N GLU A 111 12.33 37.28 16.16
CA GLU A 111 13.01 37.96 17.25
C GLU A 111 13.01 37.17 18.56
N ILE A 112 11.91 36.50 18.89
CA ILE A 112 11.79 35.77 20.15
C ILE A 112 12.23 34.32 19.99
N LEU A 113 11.66 33.60 19.04
CA LEU A 113 11.99 32.20 18.81
C LEU A 113 13.27 31.99 17.99
N LYS A 114 13.80 33.06 17.38
CA LYS A 114 14.98 32.99 16.48
C LYS A 114 14.83 31.90 15.41
N ALA A 115 13.60 31.69 14.96
CA ALA A 115 13.30 30.68 13.94
C ALA A 115 13.90 31.10 12.61
N THR A 116 14.70 30.22 12.02
CA THR A 116 15.19 30.40 10.66
C THR A 116 14.11 29.97 9.68
N PRO A 117 13.85 30.75 8.61
CA PRO A 117 12.98 30.30 7.54
C PRO A 117 13.45 28.95 7.00
N LYS A 118 12.53 28.09 6.62
CA LYS A 118 12.88 26.87 5.90
C LYS A 118 13.52 27.25 4.56
N ASP A 119 14.53 26.48 4.18
CA ASP A 119 15.12 26.63 2.85
C ASP A 119 14.04 26.45 1.77
N ALA A 120 14.23 27.13 0.66
CA ALA A 120 13.35 27.00 -0.49
C ALA A 120 13.36 25.55 -0.98
N ILE A 121 12.20 24.93 -1.07
CA ILE A 121 12.03 23.60 -1.66
C ILE A 121 11.83 23.81 -3.16
N GLN A 122 12.61 23.10 -3.96
CA GLN A 122 12.47 23.13 -5.41
C GLN A 122 11.09 22.58 -5.81
N ASP A 123 10.43 23.29 -6.69
CA ASP A 123 9.19 22.83 -7.29
C ASP A 123 9.46 21.72 -8.32
N SER A 124 8.50 20.82 -8.52
CA SER A 124 8.60 19.74 -9.48
C SER A 124 7.41 19.71 -10.42
N ALA A 125 7.67 19.46 -11.68
CA ALA A 125 6.64 19.38 -12.72
C ALA A 125 6.88 18.19 -13.65
N TYR A 126 5.78 17.61 -14.13
CA TYR A 126 5.84 16.62 -15.20
C TYR A 126 5.84 17.32 -16.56
N VAL A 127 6.76 16.93 -17.41
CA VAL A 127 6.92 17.49 -18.76
C VAL A 127 6.64 16.42 -19.80
N VAL A 128 5.79 16.71 -20.76
CA VAL A 128 5.55 15.85 -21.91
C VAL A 128 6.42 16.34 -23.07
N LEU A 129 7.25 15.46 -23.59
CA LEU A 129 8.15 15.78 -24.71
C LEU A 129 7.54 15.28 -26.02
N SER A 130 7.36 16.18 -26.96
CA SER A 130 6.94 15.83 -28.33
C SER A 130 8.16 15.99 -29.25
N PRO A 131 8.68 14.90 -29.82
CA PRO A 131 9.80 15.00 -30.76
C PRO A 131 9.37 15.75 -32.01
N ASN A 132 10.30 16.51 -32.55
CA ASN A 132 10.08 17.21 -33.81
C ASN A 132 10.11 16.18 -35.00
N LYS A 133 9.66 16.60 -36.20
CA LYS A 133 9.51 15.72 -37.37
C LYS A 133 10.77 14.92 -37.76
N GLU A 134 11.94 15.44 -37.47
CA GLU A 134 13.22 14.79 -37.78
C GLU A 134 13.62 13.70 -36.76
N MET A 135 13.01 13.75 -35.59
CA MET A 135 13.32 12.89 -34.44
C MET A 135 12.20 11.89 -34.10
N VAL A 136 11.07 11.92 -34.80
CA VAL A 136 9.87 11.09 -34.53
C VAL A 136 10.17 9.61 -34.45
N ASN A 137 11.14 9.09 -35.22
CA ASN A 137 11.47 7.67 -35.26
C ASN A 137 12.80 7.33 -34.59
N LYS A 138 13.38 8.28 -33.81
CA LYS A 138 14.68 8.05 -33.18
C LYS A 138 14.54 7.98 -31.66
N THR A 139 15.18 6.98 -31.08
CA THR A 139 15.38 6.94 -29.63
C THR A 139 16.59 7.79 -29.28
N PHE A 140 16.42 8.70 -28.33
CA PHE A 140 17.51 9.52 -27.81
C PHE A 140 17.41 9.64 -26.29
N SER A 141 18.54 9.93 -25.66
CA SER A 141 18.59 10.15 -24.22
C SER A 141 18.82 11.62 -23.90
N LEU A 142 18.13 12.09 -22.89
CA LEU A 142 18.33 13.40 -22.29
C LEU A 142 19.14 13.21 -21.01
N PRO A 143 20.29 13.85 -20.89
CA PRO A 143 21.09 13.77 -19.68
C PRO A 143 20.39 14.48 -18.51
N MET A 144 20.69 14.04 -17.29
CA MET A 144 20.33 14.74 -16.07
C MET A 144 20.79 16.21 -16.16
N GLY A 145 19.96 17.14 -15.68
CA GLY A 145 20.25 18.58 -15.74
C GLY A 145 19.84 19.26 -17.04
N THR A 146 19.27 18.54 -18.03
CA THR A 146 18.67 19.16 -19.23
C THR A 146 17.63 20.18 -18.81
N ARG A 147 17.73 21.41 -19.33
CA ARG A 147 16.88 22.55 -18.94
C ARG A 147 15.69 22.69 -19.87
N PHE A 148 14.52 22.90 -19.28
CA PHE A 148 13.26 23.20 -19.96
C PHE A 148 12.79 24.59 -19.52
N VAL A 149 12.42 25.42 -20.49
CA VAL A 149 11.89 26.76 -20.20
C VAL A 149 10.50 26.62 -19.57
N ALA A 150 10.33 27.17 -18.37
CA ALA A 150 9.08 27.12 -17.61
C ALA A 150 8.25 28.43 -17.74
N GLY A 151 8.86 29.51 -18.19
CA GLY A 151 8.24 30.82 -18.28
C GLY A 151 9.17 31.93 -17.82
N GLU A 152 8.61 33.07 -17.47
CA GLU A 152 9.34 34.22 -16.95
C GLU A 152 8.89 34.54 -15.52
N SER A 153 9.85 34.95 -14.70
CA SER A 153 9.57 35.47 -13.36
C SER A 153 8.89 36.84 -13.46
N THR A 154 8.25 37.29 -12.38
CA THR A 154 7.75 38.67 -12.22
C THR A 154 8.81 39.78 -12.45
N GLU A 155 10.07 39.42 -12.37
CA GLU A 155 11.22 40.30 -12.63
C GLU A 155 11.77 40.21 -14.05
N GLY A 156 11.12 39.42 -14.93
CA GLY A 156 11.54 39.23 -16.34
C GLY A 156 12.68 38.22 -16.53
N ASN A 157 13.05 37.45 -15.48
CA ASN A 157 14.07 36.41 -15.61
C ASN A 157 13.42 35.11 -16.11
N THR A 158 14.05 34.42 -17.07
CA THR A 158 13.58 33.13 -17.57
C THR A 158 13.74 32.06 -16.50
N LEU A 159 12.64 31.38 -16.17
CA LEU A 159 12.60 30.25 -15.26
C LEU A 159 12.85 28.95 -16.01
N TYR A 160 13.57 28.03 -15.37
CA TYR A 160 13.92 26.74 -15.93
C TYR A 160 13.60 25.62 -14.95
N TYR A 161 13.03 24.54 -15.47
CA TYR A 161 13.07 23.24 -14.82
C TYR A 161 14.24 22.44 -15.35
N SER A 162 14.93 21.73 -14.50
CA SER A 162 16.00 20.81 -14.89
C SER A 162 15.54 19.36 -14.70
N LEU A 163 15.94 18.51 -15.62
CA LEU A 163 15.65 17.09 -15.55
C LEU A 163 16.35 16.46 -14.33
N ALA A 164 15.59 15.84 -13.43
CA ALA A 164 16.10 15.27 -12.19
C ALA A 164 16.93 14.01 -12.42
N GLU A 165 16.57 13.20 -13.43
CA GLU A 165 17.23 11.94 -13.78
C GLU A 165 17.40 11.85 -15.29
N LYS A 166 18.32 10.98 -15.74
CA LYS A 166 18.48 10.69 -17.17
C LYS A 166 17.20 10.07 -17.73
N ALA A 167 16.64 10.68 -18.76
CA ALA A 167 15.44 10.18 -19.44
C ALA A 167 15.77 9.65 -20.83
N TYR A 168 15.03 8.63 -21.25
CA TYR A 168 15.06 8.11 -22.61
C TYR A 168 13.75 8.47 -23.31
N VAL A 169 13.88 9.14 -24.44
CA VAL A 169 12.75 9.46 -25.31
C VAL A 169 12.70 8.39 -26.39
N VAL A 170 11.60 7.65 -26.41
CA VAL A 170 11.34 6.59 -27.37
C VAL A 170 10.18 7.00 -28.28
N PRO A 171 10.15 6.57 -29.55
CA PRO A 171 9.02 6.80 -30.41
C PRO A 171 7.80 6.04 -29.86
N THR A 172 6.82 6.80 -29.37
CA THR A 172 5.57 6.25 -28.83
C THR A 172 4.42 6.65 -29.74
N ILE A 173 3.64 5.69 -30.15
CA ILE A 173 2.46 5.90 -30.99
C ILE A 173 1.22 5.52 -30.18
N LEU A 174 0.19 6.34 -30.22
CA LEU A 174 -1.12 5.95 -29.68
C LEU A 174 -1.75 4.96 -30.67
N GLU A 175 -1.73 3.68 -30.33
CA GLU A 175 -2.20 2.60 -31.22
C GLU A 175 -3.71 2.52 -31.23
N SER A 176 -4.34 2.61 -30.07
CA SER A 176 -5.80 2.55 -29.94
C SER A 176 -6.30 3.36 -28.75
N ALA A 177 -7.51 3.84 -28.84
CA ALA A 177 -8.23 4.42 -27.72
C ALA A 177 -9.61 3.77 -27.61
N HIS A 178 -10.04 3.54 -26.37
CA HIS A 178 -11.31 2.91 -26.08
C HIS A 178 -12.02 3.66 -24.95
N THR A 179 -13.33 3.75 -25.03
CA THR A 179 -14.14 4.15 -23.87
C THR A 179 -14.65 2.91 -23.14
N LEU A 180 -14.78 3.04 -21.83
CA LEU A 180 -15.39 2.06 -20.95
C LEU A 180 -16.70 2.62 -20.44
N PHE A 181 -17.79 1.87 -20.54
CA PHE A 181 -19.08 2.27 -20.00
C PHE A 181 -19.91 1.06 -19.57
N LEU A 182 -20.91 1.33 -18.75
CA LEU A 182 -21.83 0.31 -18.26
C LEU A 182 -23.06 0.21 -19.14
N GLN A 183 -23.39 -1.02 -19.53
CA GLN A 183 -24.66 -1.36 -20.14
C GLN A 183 -25.38 -2.36 -19.24
N GLY A 184 -26.29 -1.86 -18.40
CA GLY A 184 -26.83 -2.65 -17.29
C GLY A 184 -25.76 -2.94 -16.22
N THR A 185 -25.47 -4.20 -15.95
CA THR A 185 -24.43 -4.67 -15.04
C THR A 185 -23.12 -5.03 -15.73
N THR A 186 -23.06 -4.89 -17.06
CA THR A 186 -21.94 -5.32 -17.88
C THR A 186 -21.08 -4.13 -18.29
N VAL A 187 -19.76 -4.26 -18.18
CA VAL A 187 -18.81 -3.27 -18.70
C VAL A 187 -18.55 -3.54 -20.16
N ILE A 188 -18.72 -2.50 -20.97
CA ILE A 188 -18.52 -2.54 -22.39
C ILE A 188 -17.34 -1.64 -22.76
N THR A 189 -16.47 -2.11 -23.65
CA THR A 189 -15.47 -1.30 -24.33
C THR A 189 -15.96 -0.90 -25.71
N ALA A 190 -15.88 0.38 -26.01
CA ALA A 190 -16.15 0.90 -27.35
C ALA A 190 -14.87 1.53 -27.92
N PRO A 191 -14.41 1.12 -29.11
CA PRO A 191 -13.25 1.73 -29.73
C PRO A 191 -13.58 3.16 -30.17
N ILE A 192 -12.60 4.06 -30.00
CA ILE A 192 -12.64 5.45 -30.47
C ILE A 192 -11.79 5.53 -31.71
N ALA A 193 -12.34 6.12 -32.79
CA ALA A 193 -11.54 6.43 -33.96
C ALA A 193 -10.53 7.52 -33.64
N LEU A 194 -9.23 7.24 -33.80
CA LEU A 194 -8.13 8.18 -33.56
C LEU A 194 -7.97 9.18 -34.73
N GLU A 195 -8.41 8.80 -35.93
CA GLU A 195 -8.34 9.61 -37.14
C GLU A 195 -9.75 9.87 -37.64
N GLY A 196 -10.09 11.12 -37.84
CA GLY A 196 -11.34 11.55 -38.46
C GLY A 196 -11.82 12.91 -37.95
N LYS A 197 -12.48 13.64 -38.87
CA LYS A 197 -13.12 14.94 -38.54
C LYS A 197 -14.51 14.76 -37.90
N ASP A 198 -14.97 13.52 -37.78
CA ASP A 198 -16.30 13.22 -37.25
C ASP A 198 -16.27 13.19 -35.72
N ASN A 199 -17.23 13.87 -35.13
CA ASN A 199 -17.48 13.79 -33.69
C ASN A 199 -17.79 12.34 -33.31
N SER A 200 -16.81 11.62 -32.81
CA SER A 200 -17.02 10.26 -32.31
C SER A 200 -17.85 10.31 -31.04
N VAL A 201 -18.96 9.59 -31.05
CA VAL A 201 -19.77 9.42 -29.84
C VAL A 201 -18.99 8.51 -28.88
N LEU A 202 -18.63 9.06 -27.74
CA LEU A 202 -17.79 8.35 -26.74
C LEU A 202 -18.44 7.09 -26.18
N PHE A 203 -19.76 7.11 -26.00
CA PHE A 203 -20.51 6.01 -25.38
C PHE A 203 -21.64 5.56 -26.33
N LYS A 204 -21.29 4.82 -27.38
CA LYS A 204 -22.23 4.36 -28.37
C LYS A 204 -22.72 2.95 -28.03
N ASN A 205 -23.96 2.86 -27.60
CA ASN A 205 -24.67 1.58 -27.48
C ASN A 205 -24.91 0.98 -28.91
N ASN A 206 -24.94 -0.36 -28.97
CA ASN A 206 -25.23 -1.11 -30.22
C ASN A 206 -24.18 -0.96 -31.34
N ASN A 207 -22.93 -0.66 -31.01
CA ASN A 207 -21.84 -0.76 -31.95
C ASN A 207 -21.36 -2.23 -32.02
N PRO A 208 -21.31 -2.85 -33.22
CA PRO A 208 -20.84 -4.24 -33.36
C PRO A 208 -19.37 -4.44 -32.95
N ALA A 209 -18.60 -3.35 -32.90
CA ALA A 209 -17.22 -3.38 -32.40
C ALA A 209 -17.10 -3.30 -30.86
N ASN A 210 -18.22 -3.11 -30.15
CA ASN A 210 -18.23 -3.12 -28.70
C ASN A 210 -17.93 -4.52 -28.18
N LYS A 211 -17.10 -4.60 -27.16
CA LYS A 211 -16.75 -5.85 -26.52
C LYS A 211 -17.13 -5.80 -25.03
N GLN A 212 -17.76 -6.85 -24.57
CA GLN A 212 -17.94 -7.05 -23.13
C GLN A 212 -16.57 -7.26 -22.49
N GLN A 213 -16.36 -6.62 -21.37
CA GLN A 213 -15.12 -6.73 -20.59
C GLN A 213 -15.35 -7.53 -19.31
N GLU A 214 -14.38 -8.35 -18.99
CA GLU A 214 -14.30 -8.99 -17.70
C GLU A 214 -13.78 -7.98 -16.68
N LEU A 215 -14.43 -7.91 -15.53
CA LEU A 215 -14.00 -7.09 -14.39
C LEU A 215 -13.28 -7.93 -13.37
N GLY A 216 -12.25 -7.41 -12.79
CA GLY A 216 -11.52 -8.10 -11.72
C GLY A 216 -10.11 -7.59 -11.55
N TRP A 217 -9.28 -8.43 -10.96
CA TRP A 217 -7.89 -8.12 -10.65
C TRP A 217 -6.97 -9.22 -11.20
N ALA A 218 -5.80 -8.82 -11.66
CA ALA A 218 -4.69 -9.72 -11.94
C ALA A 218 -3.54 -9.37 -10.98
N ILE A 219 -3.06 -10.36 -10.24
CA ILE A 219 -2.03 -10.20 -9.21
C ILE A 219 -0.86 -11.09 -9.58
N ALA A 220 0.27 -10.49 -9.93
CA ALA A 220 1.52 -11.17 -10.19
C ALA A 220 2.47 -10.99 -8.99
N SER A 221 3.03 -12.08 -8.49
CA SER A 221 3.90 -12.01 -7.32
C SER A 221 4.91 -13.17 -7.29
N PRO A 222 6.14 -12.95 -6.80
CA PRO A 222 7.09 -14.03 -6.52
C PRO A 222 6.56 -15.02 -5.48
N MET A 223 5.64 -14.60 -4.60
CA MET A 223 4.96 -15.50 -3.66
C MET A 223 4.15 -16.60 -4.34
N LEU A 224 3.78 -16.41 -5.60
CA LEU A 224 3.04 -17.37 -6.43
C LEU A 224 3.94 -18.33 -7.23
N LEU A 225 5.25 -18.32 -7.03
CA LEU A 225 6.14 -19.37 -7.48
C LEU A 225 5.83 -20.64 -6.69
N LEU A 226 4.95 -21.47 -7.20
CA LEU A 226 4.37 -22.64 -6.53
C LEU A 226 4.54 -23.85 -7.44
N ALA A 227 5.63 -24.61 -7.20
CA ALA A 227 6.05 -25.68 -8.10
C ALA A 227 5.35 -27.01 -7.79
N GLU A 228 5.34 -27.43 -6.53
CA GLU A 228 4.85 -28.77 -6.15
C GLU A 228 4.19 -28.77 -4.77
N GLY A 229 3.65 -29.92 -4.38
CA GLY A 229 2.96 -30.11 -3.13
C GLY A 229 1.53 -29.56 -3.12
N THR A 230 0.86 -29.68 -1.99
CA THR A 230 -0.43 -29.04 -1.76
C THR A 230 -0.21 -27.61 -1.36
N ARG A 231 -0.73 -26.68 -2.14
CA ARG A 231 -0.48 -25.24 -2.06
C ARG A 231 -1.75 -24.51 -1.69
N ASN A 232 -1.83 -24.03 -0.45
CA ASN A 232 -2.93 -23.23 0.05
C ASN A 232 -2.55 -21.76 -0.05
N VAL A 233 -3.32 -20.99 -0.79
CA VAL A 233 -3.06 -19.57 -1.03
C VAL A 233 -4.19 -18.75 -0.43
N ALA A 234 -3.82 -17.73 0.35
CA ALA A 234 -4.72 -16.75 0.91
C ALA A 234 -4.32 -15.34 0.46
N LEU A 235 -5.23 -14.69 -0.25
CA LEU A 235 -5.09 -13.31 -0.69
C LEU A 235 -5.95 -12.43 0.21
N ARG A 236 -5.32 -11.52 0.96
CA ARG A 236 -5.98 -10.61 1.90
C ARG A 236 -6.04 -9.23 1.28
N PHE A 237 -7.22 -8.82 0.90
CA PHE A 237 -7.48 -7.46 0.40
C PHE A 237 -7.85 -6.57 1.59
N MET A 238 -6.87 -5.85 2.10
CA MET A 238 -7.03 -4.98 3.26
C MET A 238 -7.88 -3.76 2.92
N MET A 239 -9.02 -3.60 3.61
CA MET A 239 -9.97 -2.54 3.33
C MET A 239 -9.46 -1.17 3.77
N ALA A 240 -9.73 -0.14 2.97
CA ALA A 240 -9.48 1.26 3.31
C ALA A 240 -10.77 2.04 3.63
N GLY A 241 -11.94 1.49 3.29
CA GLY A 241 -13.24 2.12 3.53
C GLY A 241 -14.39 1.21 3.10
N ARG A 242 -15.61 1.65 3.40
CA ARG A 242 -16.85 0.93 3.06
C ARG A 242 -16.91 -0.49 3.60
N MET A 243 -16.45 -0.68 4.86
CA MET A 243 -16.58 -1.97 5.57
C MET A 243 -18.05 -2.44 5.68
N ASP A 244 -18.99 -1.49 5.60
CA ASP A 244 -20.42 -1.76 5.53
C ASP A 244 -20.82 -2.62 4.33
N LEU A 245 -20.14 -2.43 3.19
CA LEU A 245 -20.38 -3.21 1.97
C LEU A 245 -19.57 -4.51 1.89
N ALA A 246 -18.48 -4.63 2.64
CA ALA A 246 -17.55 -5.75 2.51
C ALA A 246 -18.21 -7.11 2.75
N GLN A 247 -19.09 -7.21 3.76
CA GLN A 247 -19.85 -8.43 4.02
C GLN A 247 -20.79 -8.75 2.85
N SER A 248 -21.50 -7.73 2.34
CA SER A 248 -22.39 -7.92 1.20
C SER A 248 -21.65 -8.32 -0.08
N VAL A 249 -20.45 -7.79 -0.28
CA VAL A 249 -19.58 -8.18 -1.40
C VAL A 249 -19.15 -9.63 -1.27
N ALA A 250 -18.74 -10.07 -0.08
CA ALA A 250 -18.35 -11.46 0.16
C ALA A 250 -19.51 -12.45 -0.03
N ASP A 251 -20.71 -12.09 0.45
CA ASP A 251 -21.85 -13.02 0.48
C ASP A 251 -22.61 -13.08 -0.86
N ASN A 252 -22.63 -11.96 -1.61
CA ASN A 252 -23.53 -11.84 -2.75
C ASN A 252 -22.80 -11.71 -4.10
N THR A 253 -21.48 -11.51 -4.11
CA THR A 253 -20.71 -11.39 -5.35
C THR A 253 -20.14 -12.76 -5.74
N THR A 254 -20.41 -13.18 -6.97
CA THR A 254 -19.79 -14.39 -7.51
C THR A 254 -18.46 -14.06 -8.13
N PHE A 255 -17.40 -14.60 -7.53
CA PHE A 255 -16.04 -14.47 -8.04
C PHE A 255 -15.59 -15.77 -8.69
N ARG A 256 -14.79 -15.67 -9.74
CA ARG A 256 -14.06 -16.78 -10.36
C ARG A 256 -12.57 -16.51 -10.28
N LEU A 257 -11.81 -17.53 -9.95
CA LEU A 257 -10.37 -17.42 -9.83
C LEU A 257 -9.68 -18.30 -10.86
N PHE A 258 -8.66 -17.74 -11.50
CA PHE A 258 -7.83 -18.41 -12.46
C PHE A 258 -6.36 -18.28 -12.08
N THR A 259 -5.63 -19.37 -12.21
CA THR A 259 -4.17 -19.40 -12.04
C THR A 259 -3.49 -19.56 -13.38
N SER A 260 -2.37 -18.86 -13.61
CA SER A 260 -1.56 -19.03 -14.81
C SER A 260 -0.73 -20.32 -14.74
N ASN A 261 -0.71 -21.08 -15.82
CA ASN A 261 0.17 -22.23 -16.01
C ASN A 261 0.72 -22.23 -17.45
N GLU A 262 1.55 -23.20 -17.82
CA GLU A 262 2.16 -23.26 -19.15
C GLU A 262 1.14 -23.39 -20.29
N ASP A 263 -0.02 -23.99 -20.02
CA ASP A 263 -1.09 -24.23 -21.00
C ASP A 263 -2.10 -23.05 -21.09
N GLY A 264 -2.06 -22.11 -20.14
CA GLY A 264 -2.97 -20.97 -20.08
C GLY A 264 -3.56 -20.73 -18.70
N TRP A 265 -4.83 -20.34 -18.66
CA TRP A 265 -5.54 -20.06 -17.43
C TRP A 265 -6.31 -21.28 -16.93
N THR A 266 -6.06 -21.71 -15.71
CA THR A 266 -6.81 -22.80 -15.05
C THR A 266 -7.72 -22.22 -13.96
N GLU A 267 -9.02 -22.52 -14.06
CA GLU A 267 -10.00 -22.14 -13.04
C GLU A 267 -9.83 -22.94 -11.76
N ARG A 268 -9.93 -22.30 -10.61
CA ARG A 268 -9.81 -22.90 -9.28
C ARG A 268 -11.03 -22.62 -8.45
N GLU A 269 -11.36 -23.54 -7.56
CA GLU A 269 -12.38 -23.30 -6.52
C GLU A 269 -11.91 -22.20 -5.59
N LEU A 270 -12.80 -21.24 -5.33
CA LEU A 270 -12.50 -20.05 -4.56
C LEU A 270 -13.47 -19.92 -3.38
N SER A 271 -12.94 -19.69 -2.20
CA SER A 271 -13.72 -19.26 -1.05
C SER A 271 -13.44 -17.79 -0.76
N VAL A 272 -14.51 -17.01 -0.56
CA VAL A 272 -14.41 -15.57 -0.26
C VAL A 272 -15.12 -15.30 1.06
N VAL A 273 -14.43 -14.69 2.02
CA VAL A 273 -14.94 -14.37 3.34
C VAL A 273 -14.52 -12.97 3.76
N TYR A 274 -15.42 -12.21 4.36
CA TYR A 274 -15.05 -10.97 5.02
C TYR A 274 -14.61 -11.23 6.47
N ASN A 275 -13.34 -10.99 6.75
CA ASN A 275 -12.78 -11.05 8.09
C ASN A 275 -12.92 -9.68 8.78
N LYS A 276 -13.88 -9.60 9.73
CA LYS A 276 -14.17 -8.35 10.47
C LYS A 276 -13.05 -7.92 11.43
N GLN A 277 -12.26 -8.87 11.93
CA GLN A 277 -11.20 -8.57 12.89
C GLN A 277 -9.99 -7.92 12.20
N GLU A 278 -9.65 -8.43 11.03
CA GLU A 278 -8.54 -7.94 10.22
C GLU A 278 -8.99 -6.86 9.20
N GLU A 279 -10.28 -6.59 9.08
CA GLU A 279 -10.88 -5.66 8.12
C GLU A 279 -10.45 -5.96 6.67
N CYS A 280 -10.50 -7.23 6.29
CA CYS A 280 -10.09 -7.66 4.96
C CYS A 280 -11.10 -8.59 4.28
N LEU A 281 -11.16 -8.53 2.95
CA LEU A 281 -11.73 -9.58 2.13
C LEU A 281 -10.67 -10.66 1.91
N LEU A 282 -10.95 -11.86 2.37
CA LEU A 282 -10.07 -13.00 2.30
C LEU A 282 -10.52 -13.91 1.15
N PHE A 283 -9.67 -14.06 0.14
CA PHE A 283 -9.83 -14.99 -0.97
C PHE A 283 -8.90 -16.17 -0.75
N THR A 284 -9.44 -17.38 -0.63
CA THR A 284 -8.65 -18.59 -0.40
C THR A 284 -8.91 -19.62 -1.47
N PHE A 285 -7.85 -20.27 -1.93
CA PHE A 285 -7.90 -21.38 -2.87
C PHE A 285 -6.77 -22.35 -2.62
N THR A 286 -6.96 -23.58 -3.10
CA THR A 286 -6.00 -24.66 -2.96
C THR A 286 -5.61 -25.18 -4.34
N ILE A 287 -4.33 -25.48 -4.51
CA ILE A 287 -3.78 -26.16 -5.68
C ILE A 287 -3.29 -27.52 -5.20
N ALA A 288 -3.83 -28.59 -5.74
CA ALA A 288 -3.47 -29.94 -5.35
C ALA A 288 -2.04 -30.32 -5.80
N ASP A 289 -1.45 -31.30 -5.14
CA ASP A 289 -0.09 -31.80 -5.45
C ASP A 289 0.07 -32.26 -6.91
N GLY A 290 -0.97 -32.84 -7.49
CA GLY A 290 -0.97 -33.31 -8.90
C GLY A 290 -1.24 -32.23 -9.96
N ASP A 291 -1.52 -30.99 -9.55
CA ASP A 291 -1.81 -29.88 -10.48
C ASP A 291 -0.54 -29.25 -11.02
N ASN A 292 -0.61 -28.78 -12.28
CA ASN A 292 0.49 -28.08 -12.93
C ASN A 292 1.02 -26.91 -12.08
N PRO A 293 2.35 -26.69 -12.10
CA PRO A 293 2.97 -25.54 -11.47
C PRO A 293 2.41 -24.22 -12.04
N LEU A 294 2.43 -23.18 -11.22
CA LEU A 294 2.13 -21.85 -11.71
C LEU A 294 3.31 -21.32 -12.53
N SER A 295 3.02 -20.73 -13.68
CA SER A 295 4.03 -20.16 -14.58
C SER A 295 3.81 -18.67 -14.82
N VAL A 296 4.84 -18.00 -15.29
CA VAL A 296 4.75 -16.59 -15.73
C VAL A 296 3.82 -16.48 -16.93
N CYS A 297 3.09 -15.37 -17.02
CA CYS A 297 2.23 -15.14 -18.17
C CYS A 297 3.02 -14.69 -19.38
N SER A 298 2.67 -15.23 -20.54
CA SER A 298 3.09 -14.75 -21.84
C SER A 298 1.92 -14.17 -22.61
N LYS A 299 2.16 -13.15 -23.40
CA LYS A 299 1.13 -12.47 -24.19
C LYS A 299 0.40 -13.41 -25.15
N ASP A 300 1.12 -14.34 -25.74
CA ASP A 300 0.59 -15.28 -26.73
C ASP A 300 -0.41 -16.27 -26.13
N ILE A 301 -0.18 -16.73 -24.89
CA ILE A 301 -0.99 -17.74 -24.21
C ILE A 301 -2.02 -17.08 -23.29
N HIS A 302 -1.61 -16.07 -22.53
CA HIS A 302 -2.41 -15.50 -21.44
C HIS A 302 -3.04 -14.14 -21.79
N GLY A 303 -2.62 -13.52 -22.90
CA GLY A 303 -3.02 -12.16 -23.30
C GLY A 303 -2.29 -11.03 -22.56
N ILE A 304 -1.47 -11.35 -21.58
CA ILE A 304 -0.64 -10.42 -20.79
C ILE A 304 0.76 -11.01 -20.60
N ASP A 305 1.76 -10.14 -20.44
CA ASP A 305 3.12 -10.51 -20.04
C ASP A 305 3.33 -10.12 -18.57
N THR A 306 3.87 -11.03 -17.78
CA THR A 306 4.18 -10.78 -16.37
C THR A 306 5.55 -11.32 -16.00
N ALA A 307 6.19 -10.69 -15.01
CA ALA A 307 7.48 -11.15 -14.48
C ALA A 307 7.36 -12.35 -13.53
N TYR A 308 6.16 -12.59 -13.01
CA TYR A 308 5.88 -13.63 -12.01
C TYR A 308 4.58 -14.36 -12.33
N PRO A 309 4.38 -15.56 -11.80
CA PRO A 309 3.11 -16.26 -11.89
C PRO A 309 1.96 -15.38 -11.39
N THR A 310 0.82 -15.52 -12.04
CA THR A 310 -0.30 -14.58 -11.89
C THR A 310 -1.58 -15.31 -11.50
N VAL A 311 -2.32 -14.70 -10.59
CA VAL A 311 -3.70 -15.07 -10.25
C VAL A 311 -4.63 -14.01 -10.79
N ARG A 312 -5.70 -14.43 -11.47
CA ARG A 312 -6.75 -13.55 -11.99
C ARG A 312 -8.05 -13.84 -11.26
N ILE A 313 -8.61 -12.84 -10.59
CA ILE A 313 -9.91 -12.90 -9.92
C ILE A 313 -10.90 -12.09 -10.74
N LEU A 314 -11.91 -12.73 -11.26
CA LEU A 314 -12.95 -12.11 -12.06
C LEU A 314 -14.25 -12.01 -11.27
N ILE A 315 -14.96 -10.92 -11.47
CA ILE A 315 -16.29 -10.69 -10.93
C ILE A 315 -17.29 -11.18 -11.97
N ASN A 316 -18.02 -12.24 -11.66
CA ASN A 316 -18.95 -12.85 -12.60
C ASN A 316 -20.34 -12.19 -12.56
N ASP A 317 -20.80 -11.83 -11.35
CA ASP A 317 -22.06 -11.13 -11.12
C ASP A 317 -21.86 -10.00 -10.13
N LEU A 318 -22.42 -8.83 -10.44
CA LEU A 318 -22.44 -7.66 -9.57
C LEU A 318 -23.86 -7.51 -8.99
N PRO A 319 -24.17 -8.09 -7.82
CA PRO A 319 -25.45 -7.88 -7.15
C PRO A 319 -25.57 -6.47 -6.57
N ILE A 320 -24.45 -5.77 -6.47
CA ILE A 320 -24.33 -4.40 -5.98
C ILE A 320 -24.20 -3.46 -7.18
N ASN A 321 -24.76 -2.26 -7.07
CA ASN A 321 -24.55 -1.21 -8.06
C ASN A 321 -23.04 -1.00 -8.27
N VAL A 322 -22.61 -0.94 -9.54
CA VAL A 322 -21.19 -0.73 -9.90
C VAL A 322 -20.59 0.50 -9.22
N THR A 323 -21.39 1.56 -9.03
CA THR A 323 -20.97 2.78 -8.32
C THR A 323 -20.65 2.48 -6.84
N GLU A 324 -21.41 1.62 -6.20
CA GLU A 324 -21.13 1.20 -4.82
C GLU A 324 -19.90 0.29 -4.76
N MET A 325 -19.76 -0.64 -5.71
CA MET A 325 -18.57 -1.47 -5.83
C MET A 325 -17.31 -0.63 -6.07
N ALA A 326 -17.40 0.39 -6.92
CA ALA A 326 -16.30 1.34 -7.16
C ALA A 326 -15.91 2.16 -5.91
N SER A 327 -16.79 2.24 -4.91
CA SER A 327 -16.50 2.91 -3.64
C SER A 327 -15.78 2.03 -2.61
N VAL A 328 -15.70 0.73 -2.86
CA VAL A 328 -14.91 -0.21 -2.04
C VAL A 328 -13.43 0.01 -2.33
N LEU A 329 -12.69 0.45 -1.33
CA LEU A 329 -11.27 0.80 -1.47
C LEU A 329 -10.42 -0.19 -0.68
N PHE A 330 -9.32 -0.60 -1.29
CA PHE A 330 -8.30 -1.42 -0.64
C PHE A 330 -7.04 -0.58 -0.41
N ARG A 331 -6.40 -0.76 0.74
CA ARG A 331 -5.14 -0.09 1.09
C ARG A 331 -3.91 -0.94 0.77
N ASP A 332 -4.08 -2.27 0.77
CA ASP A 332 -3.01 -3.23 0.60
C ASP A 332 -3.56 -4.60 0.18
N ILE A 333 -2.74 -5.39 -0.50
CA ILE A 333 -3.02 -6.79 -0.83
C ILE A 333 -1.88 -7.63 -0.31
N GLN A 334 -2.18 -8.52 0.65
CA GLN A 334 -1.21 -9.40 1.25
C GLN A 334 -1.41 -10.83 0.75
N ILE A 335 -0.32 -11.52 0.45
CA ILE A 335 -0.34 -12.90 -0.02
C ILE A 335 0.30 -13.78 1.04
N LYS A 336 -0.46 -14.74 1.56
CA LYS A 336 0.03 -15.81 2.42
C LYS A 336 -0.07 -17.12 1.68
N VAL A 337 1.00 -17.90 1.72
CA VAL A 337 1.06 -19.22 1.08
C VAL A 337 1.52 -20.25 2.11
N GLU A 338 0.84 -21.40 2.12
CA GLU A 338 1.24 -22.57 2.87
C GLU A 338 1.39 -23.73 1.87
N VAL A 339 2.59 -24.29 1.81
CA VAL A 339 2.89 -25.43 0.94
C VAL A 339 3.18 -26.63 1.83
N SER A 340 2.56 -27.77 1.55
CA SER A 340 2.84 -29.03 2.21
C SER A 340 3.22 -30.09 1.19
N ASP A 341 3.98 -31.06 1.67
CA ASP A 341 4.44 -32.22 0.89
C ASP A 341 5.36 -31.89 -0.29
N MET A 342 6.13 -30.80 -0.15
CA MET A 342 7.22 -30.48 -1.07
C MET A 342 8.35 -31.51 -0.90
N ARG A 343 8.86 -32.08 -2.01
CA ARG A 343 9.84 -33.17 -1.98
C ARG A 343 11.12 -32.87 -2.76
N THR A 344 11.07 -31.89 -3.65
CA THR A 344 12.22 -31.52 -4.48
C THR A 344 13.11 -30.53 -3.76
N PHE A 345 14.23 -31.00 -3.23
CA PHE A 345 15.21 -30.18 -2.52
C PHE A 345 16.63 -30.51 -3.02
N SER A 346 17.46 -29.47 -3.06
CA SER A 346 18.92 -29.66 -3.12
C SER A 346 19.40 -29.89 -1.70
N LEU A 347 20.04 -31.04 -1.48
CA LEU A 347 20.51 -31.48 -0.16
C LEU A 347 22.04 -31.60 -0.18
N TYR A 348 22.67 -31.01 0.83
CA TYR A 348 24.12 -31.03 0.99
C TYR A 348 24.53 -31.39 2.43
N SER A 349 25.59 -32.12 2.57
CA SER A 349 26.29 -32.40 3.83
C SER A 349 27.81 -32.36 3.64
N GLU A 350 28.57 -32.68 4.69
CA GLU A 350 30.04 -32.84 4.59
C GLU A 350 30.48 -33.84 3.54
N VAL A 351 29.62 -34.79 3.18
CA VAL A 351 29.90 -35.81 2.16
C VAL A 351 29.68 -35.30 0.73
N GLY A 352 28.99 -34.15 0.60
CA GLY A 352 28.63 -33.55 -0.70
C GLY A 352 27.13 -33.52 -0.94
N GLU A 353 26.74 -33.46 -2.20
CA GLU A 353 25.35 -33.48 -2.64
C GLU A 353 24.70 -34.84 -2.42
N MET A 354 23.44 -34.81 -1.94
CA MET A 354 22.69 -36.03 -1.64
C MET A 354 21.39 -36.07 -2.44
N ASP A 355 20.93 -37.27 -2.73
CA ASP A 355 19.66 -37.52 -3.42
C ASP A 355 18.52 -37.57 -2.41
N SER A 356 17.57 -36.65 -2.51
CA SER A 356 16.38 -36.59 -1.66
C SER A 356 15.42 -37.75 -1.84
N THR A 357 15.54 -38.51 -2.93
CA THR A 357 14.67 -39.66 -3.25
C THR A 357 15.13 -40.95 -2.59
N GLN A 358 16.32 -40.98 -2.03
CA GLN A 358 16.92 -42.13 -1.37
C GLN A 358 17.19 -41.85 0.11
N PRO A 359 17.25 -42.88 0.96
CA PRO A 359 17.70 -42.71 2.34
C PRO A 359 19.14 -42.19 2.39
N PHE A 360 19.38 -41.14 3.16
CA PHE A 360 20.66 -40.48 3.27
C PHE A 360 21.06 -40.23 4.74
N TYR A 361 22.34 -39.93 4.94
CA TYR A 361 22.90 -39.60 6.25
C TYR A 361 23.04 -38.07 6.34
N PRO A 362 22.10 -37.34 7.01
CA PRO A 362 22.10 -35.86 7.00
C PRO A 362 23.36 -35.28 7.65
N PHE A 363 23.95 -35.98 8.61
CA PHE A 363 25.16 -35.53 9.34
C PHE A 363 26.40 -36.42 9.02
N GLY A 364 26.43 -36.99 7.82
CA GLY A 364 27.49 -37.94 7.45
C GLY A 364 27.36 -39.29 8.14
N THR A 365 28.28 -40.22 7.80
CA THR A 365 28.23 -41.61 8.27
C THR A 365 28.60 -41.76 9.76
N THR A 366 29.37 -40.83 10.31
CA THR A 366 29.87 -40.87 11.68
C THR A 366 29.11 -39.90 12.63
N GLY A 367 28.47 -38.87 12.10
CA GLY A 367 27.65 -37.91 12.87
C GLY A 367 28.42 -37.24 14.01
N GLU A 368 29.51 -36.54 13.72
CA GLU A 368 30.35 -35.89 14.71
C GLU A 368 29.77 -34.55 15.16
N LYS A 369 30.23 -34.05 16.30
CA LYS A 369 29.85 -32.70 16.76
C LYS A 369 30.39 -31.66 15.81
N GLY A 370 29.47 -30.85 15.25
CA GLY A 370 29.76 -29.82 14.23
C GLY A 370 29.46 -30.27 12.80
N SER A 371 29.07 -31.53 12.61
CA SER A 371 28.55 -31.97 11.29
C SER A 371 27.31 -31.12 10.92
N TRP A 372 27.20 -30.84 9.64
CA TRP A 372 26.17 -29.96 9.11
C TRP A 372 25.35 -30.62 8.01
N PHE A 373 24.13 -30.11 7.85
CA PHE A 373 23.20 -30.50 6.81
C PHE A 373 22.51 -29.24 6.28
N ILE A 374 22.57 -29.07 4.97
CA ILE A 374 21.94 -27.92 4.27
C ILE A 374 20.91 -28.46 3.29
N PHE A 375 19.75 -27.84 3.28
CA PHE A 375 18.74 -28.07 2.27
C PHE A 375 18.29 -26.71 1.68
N GLY A 376 17.93 -26.71 0.42
CA GLY A 376 17.47 -25.54 -0.29
C GLY A 376 16.54 -25.88 -1.43
N ASN A 377 15.76 -24.88 -1.83
CA ASN A 377 14.87 -24.93 -2.97
C ASN A 377 14.69 -23.50 -3.50
N GLU A 378 14.54 -23.33 -4.81
CA GLU A 378 14.34 -22.03 -5.45
C GLU A 378 13.10 -21.32 -4.94
N GLU A 379 12.05 -22.09 -4.66
CA GLU A 379 10.80 -21.57 -4.13
C GLU A 379 10.98 -20.93 -2.73
N LEU A 380 11.78 -21.57 -1.87
CA LEU A 380 12.12 -21.03 -0.54
C LEU A 380 12.96 -19.75 -0.66
N ALA A 381 13.89 -19.72 -1.62
CA ALA A 381 14.76 -18.56 -1.82
C ALA A 381 14.02 -17.31 -2.34
N ALA A 382 12.92 -17.51 -3.06
CA ALA A 382 12.13 -16.42 -3.66
C ALA A 382 11.13 -15.77 -2.71
N LYS A 383 10.92 -16.33 -1.52
CA LYS A 383 9.83 -15.94 -0.61
C LYS A 383 10.32 -15.47 0.76
N LYS A 384 9.51 -14.62 1.40
CA LYS A 384 9.69 -14.31 2.81
C LYS A 384 9.08 -15.43 3.65
N ILE A 385 9.94 -16.31 4.19
CA ILE A 385 9.53 -17.49 4.94
C ILE A 385 9.25 -17.14 6.40
N GLN A 386 8.18 -17.67 6.96
CA GLN A 386 7.86 -17.58 8.39
C GLN A 386 8.35 -18.80 9.16
N SER A 387 8.05 -19.98 8.63
CA SER A 387 8.48 -21.26 9.23
C SER A 387 8.63 -22.32 8.15
N VAL A 388 9.50 -23.27 8.40
CA VAL A 388 9.68 -24.49 7.60
C VAL A 388 9.51 -25.67 8.51
N VAL A 389 8.74 -26.66 8.07
CA VAL A 389 8.56 -27.93 8.78
C VAL A 389 9.16 -29.03 7.97
N LEU A 390 10.23 -29.64 8.49
CA LEU A 390 10.86 -30.80 7.90
C LEU A 390 10.19 -32.07 8.45
N LYS A 391 9.65 -32.89 7.56
CA LYS A 391 9.09 -34.19 7.88
C LYS A 391 9.92 -35.30 7.28
N GLY A 392 10.11 -36.37 8.04
CA GLY A 392 10.86 -37.51 7.59
C GLY A 392 10.71 -38.70 8.52
N THR A 393 11.42 -39.78 8.21
CA THR A 393 11.42 -40.97 9.05
C THR A 393 12.86 -41.38 9.32
N TRP A 394 13.22 -41.52 10.60
CA TRP A 394 14.50 -42.00 11.02
C TRP A 394 14.63 -43.50 10.71
N ASN A 395 15.66 -43.85 9.96
CA ASN A 395 15.95 -45.27 9.67
C ASN A 395 16.93 -45.83 10.73
N LYS A 396 16.71 -47.05 11.16
CA LYS A 396 17.59 -47.79 12.07
C LYS A 396 17.83 -47.13 13.44
N ILE A 397 16.77 -46.71 14.08
CA ILE A 397 16.85 -46.29 15.46
C ILE A 397 17.21 -47.49 16.33
N PRO A 398 18.16 -47.36 17.31
CA PRO A 398 18.48 -48.42 18.26
C PRO A 398 17.28 -48.90 19.05
N ASP A 399 17.14 -50.18 19.28
CA ASP A 399 16.08 -50.76 20.11
C ASP A 399 16.13 -50.14 21.54
N GLY A 400 15.01 -49.55 21.97
CA GLY A 400 14.90 -48.80 23.22
C GLY A 400 15.54 -47.40 23.20
N GLY A 401 15.99 -46.94 22.04
CA GLY A 401 16.54 -45.62 21.78
C GLY A 401 17.95 -45.41 22.34
N TYR A 402 18.45 -44.18 22.16
CA TYR A 402 19.81 -43.81 22.57
C TYR A 402 20.02 -43.82 24.07
N THR A 403 19.00 -43.57 24.84
CA THR A 403 19.07 -43.64 26.33
C THR A 403 19.44 -45.06 26.81
N LEU A 404 18.88 -46.07 26.15
CA LEU A 404 19.20 -47.48 26.47
C LEU A 404 20.54 -47.90 25.89
N LEU A 405 20.84 -47.47 24.66
CA LEU A 405 22.09 -47.79 23.94
C LEU A 405 23.30 -47.30 24.75
N TYR A 406 23.26 -46.11 25.36
CA TYR A 406 24.37 -45.51 26.08
C TYR A 406 24.31 -45.74 27.61
N LYS A 407 23.38 -46.56 28.11
CA LYS A 407 23.14 -46.78 29.54
C LYS A 407 24.36 -47.26 30.31
N ASP A 408 25.14 -48.14 29.69
CA ASP A 408 26.26 -48.82 30.30
C ASP A 408 27.64 -48.20 29.97
N TYR A 409 27.62 -47.02 29.34
CA TYR A 409 28.82 -46.24 29.04
C TYR A 409 29.19 -45.37 30.25
N ASP A 410 30.45 -45.42 30.64
CA ASP A 410 30.98 -44.57 31.72
C ASP A 410 31.26 -43.15 31.17
N LEU A 411 30.24 -42.29 31.23
CA LEU A 411 30.26 -40.92 30.69
C LEU A 411 30.03 -39.95 31.84
N GLU A 412 30.76 -38.83 31.84
CA GLU A 412 30.55 -37.73 32.80
C GLU A 412 29.09 -37.23 32.81
N GLN A 413 28.45 -37.26 31.66
CA GLN A 413 27.03 -36.94 31.54
C GLN A 413 26.31 -38.03 30.75
N PRO A 414 25.18 -38.58 31.26
CA PRO A 414 24.46 -39.65 30.58
C PRO A 414 23.82 -39.13 29.31
N ILE A 415 24.05 -39.82 28.19
CA ILE A 415 23.45 -39.57 26.92
C ILE A 415 21.99 -40.05 26.92
N LYS A 416 21.07 -39.20 26.61
CA LYS A 416 19.63 -39.47 26.49
C LYS A 416 19.17 -39.18 25.04
N ASN A 417 17.96 -39.65 24.68
CA ASN A 417 17.36 -39.33 23.38
C ASN A 417 17.38 -37.81 23.10
N GLY A 418 17.09 -36.98 24.10
CA GLY A 418 17.08 -35.53 23.98
C GLY A 418 18.46 -34.85 24.06
N SER A 419 19.57 -35.61 24.17
CA SER A 419 20.92 -35.05 24.15
C SER A 419 21.35 -34.59 22.74
N PHE A 420 20.73 -35.14 21.70
CA PHE A 420 21.04 -34.83 20.31
C PHE A 420 20.24 -33.61 19.87
N LYS A 421 20.94 -32.52 19.65
CA LYS A 421 20.35 -31.24 19.25
C LYS A 421 21.07 -30.67 18.05
N ALA A 422 20.32 -30.01 17.17
CA ALA A 422 20.86 -29.26 16.05
C ALA A 422 20.65 -27.76 16.27
N ILE A 423 21.67 -26.99 15.95
CA ILE A 423 21.54 -25.55 15.78
C ILE A 423 20.99 -25.32 14.36
N CYS A 424 19.87 -24.66 14.26
CA CYS A 424 19.21 -24.37 13.00
C CYS A 424 19.48 -22.94 12.62
N GLU A 425 19.95 -22.76 11.39
CA GLU A 425 20.25 -21.46 10.80
C GLU A 425 19.61 -21.38 9.42
N TRP A 426 19.27 -20.20 9.02
CA TRP A 426 18.78 -19.94 7.69
C TRP A 426 19.58 -18.80 7.03
N GLN A 427 19.74 -18.86 5.71
CA GLN A 427 20.54 -17.90 4.98
C GLN A 427 19.66 -16.78 4.41
N GLU A 428 19.99 -15.54 4.78
CA GLU A 428 19.41 -14.33 4.22
C GLU A 428 20.52 -13.34 3.85
N ASN A 429 20.48 -12.77 2.66
CA ASN A 429 21.48 -11.82 2.16
C ASN A 429 22.93 -12.30 2.34
N SER A 430 23.19 -13.60 2.08
CA SER A 430 24.48 -14.24 2.26
C SER A 430 24.99 -14.31 3.70
N GLN A 431 24.13 -14.13 4.68
CA GLN A 431 24.43 -14.30 6.10
C GLN A 431 23.58 -15.41 6.70
N TRP A 432 24.19 -16.22 7.59
CA TRP A 432 23.49 -17.23 8.35
C TRP A 432 22.92 -16.64 9.64
N ASN A 433 21.63 -16.81 9.84
CA ASN A 433 20.90 -16.33 10.99
C ASN A 433 20.33 -17.53 11.76
N VAL A 434 20.43 -17.50 13.09
CA VAL A 434 19.91 -18.58 13.94
C VAL A 434 18.39 -18.52 13.98
N CYS A 435 17.72 -19.66 13.78
CA CYS A 435 16.27 -19.74 13.89
C CYS A 435 15.78 -19.48 15.32
N GLY A 436 14.61 -18.83 15.47
CA GLY A 436 14.09 -18.39 16.77
C GLY A 436 13.87 -19.49 17.81
N ASN A 437 13.68 -20.76 17.37
CA ASN A 437 13.50 -21.91 18.24
C ASN A 437 14.74 -22.82 18.32
N SER A 438 15.89 -22.37 17.85
CA SER A 438 17.15 -23.12 17.94
C SER A 438 17.74 -23.08 19.37
N PRO A 439 18.38 -24.16 19.87
CA PRO A 439 18.59 -25.46 19.23
C PRO A 439 17.36 -26.38 19.30
N ILE A 440 17.10 -27.13 18.23
CA ILE A 440 16.02 -28.11 18.18
C ILE A 440 16.51 -29.52 18.55
N GLN A 441 15.63 -30.30 19.16
CA GLN A 441 15.88 -31.69 19.49
C GLN A 441 15.65 -32.57 18.26
N LEU A 442 16.63 -33.42 17.90
CA LEU A 442 16.54 -34.28 16.72
C LEU A 442 15.65 -35.52 16.94
N PHE A 443 15.68 -36.09 18.16
CA PHE A 443 14.96 -37.31 18.48
C PHE A 443 13.92 -37.04 19.57
N GLU A 444 12.65 -37.07 19.17
CA GLU A 444 11.53 -37.00 20.08
C GLU A 444 11.22 -38.36 20.67
N THR A 445 10.68 -38.38 21.87
CA THR A 445 10.24 -39.61 22.56
C THR A 445 8.70 -39.66 22.62
N ASP A 446 8.18 -40.86 22.49
CA ASP A 446 6.78 -41.15 22.70
C ASP A 446 6.45 -41.21 24.23
N LYS A 447 5.18 -41.50 24.56
CA LYS A 447 4.73 -41.66 25.94
C LYS A 447 5.39 -42.85 26.68
N ASN A 448 5.89 -43.83 25.89
CA ASN A 448 6.57 -45.03 26.40
C ASN A 448 8.08 -44.85 26.49
N ARG A 449 8.60 -43.65 26.23
CA ARG A 449 10.01 -43.29 26.20
C ARG A 449 10.80 -43.89 25.03
N ASN A 450 10.15 -44.44 24.01
CA ASN A 450 10.79 -44.84 22.75
C ASN A 450 11.02 -43.62 21.89
N VAL A 451 12.08 -43.66 21.08
CA VAL A 451 12.29 -42.62 20.03
C VAL A 451 11.24 -42.79 18.96
N LYS A 452 10.59 -41.72 18.57
CA LYS A 452 9.67 -41.74 17.44
C LYS A 452 10.45 -41.93 16.14
N GLU A 453 9.99 -42.82 15.29
CA GLU A 453 10.55 -43.00 13.95
C GLU A 453 10.22 -41.80 13.07
N ASP A 454 8.96 -41.35 13.09
CA ASP A 454 8.57 -40.15 12.38
C ASP A 454 9.10 -38.91 13.08
N VAL A 455 9.72 -38.04 12.31
CA VAL A 455 10.30 -36.78 12.74
C VAL A 455 9.59 -35.59 12.09
N GLU A 456 9.27 -34.60 12.90
CA GLU A 456 8.75 -33.32 12.46
C GLU A 456 9.53 -32.22 13.15
N LEU A 457 10.43 -31.56 12.39
CA LEU A 457 11.29 -30.49 12.90
C LEU A 457 10.78 -29.15 12.38
N THR A 458 10.27 -28.32 13.26
CA THR A 458 9.81 -26.98 12.93
C THR A 458 10.94 -25.97 13.08
N LEU A 459 11.24 -25.24 12.05
CA LEU A 459 12.20 -24.14 11.99
C LEU A 459 11.43 -22.80 11.95
N ASN A 460 11.51 -22.00 13.00
CA ASN A 460 10.91 -20.67 13.03
C ASN A 460 11.92 -19.65 12.53
N ILE A 461 11.66 -19.09 11.34
CA ILE A 461 12.57 -18.21 10.60
C ILE A 461 12.25 -16.75 10.91
N ALA A 462 10.98 -16.37 10.91
CA ALA A 462 10.59 -15.01 11.26
C ALA A 462 10.66 -14.81 12.78
N ASP A 463 11.34 -13.75 13.19
CA ASP A 463 11.28 -13.27 14.56
C ASP A 463 9.83 -12.87 14.89
N ASN A 464 9.23 -13.47 15.92
CA ASN A 464 7.87 -13.16 16.38
C ASN A 464 7.76 -11.80 17.08
N SER A 465 8.71 -10.89 16.83
CA SER A 465 8.71 -9.53 17.35
C SER A 465 8.05 -8.55 16.37
N LEU A 466 6.74 -8.73 16.14
CA LEU A 466 5.86 -7.66 15.62
C LEU A 466 4.54 -7.68 16.37
#